data_eadada5002c609fb1725c0fd3440a1c6
#
_entry.id   eadada5002c609fb1725c0fd3440a1c6
#
_cell.length_a   1.000
_cell.length_b   1.000
_cell.length_c   1.000
_cell.angle_alpha   90.00
_cell.angle_beta   90.00
_cell.angle_gamma   90.00
#
_symmetry.space_group_name_H-M   'P 1'
#
loop_
_entity.id
_entity.type
_entity.pdbx_description
1 polymer ?
#
loop_
_entity_poly.entity_id
_entity_poly.type
_entity_poly.pdbx_seq_one_letter_code
_entity_poly.pdbx_strand_id
1 'polypeptide(L)'
;ILDVGSGSGRDACYFQKQGYQVTALEPSKNLCREIRKVFSGEIVCSEVQNYRPTERYDGIWACASLIHLKEEEVLHFFEKIDLYLEDSGIIYVSGKNGISTGEVEDGRFFLEFTEQLVEKILTVNKQLKLEQLWYTEDVNSRKGFRWLNVIFR
;
A
#
# COMPACT_ATOMS: atom_id res chain seq x y z
N ILE A 1 -0.63 8.30 -10.04
CA ILE A 1 -0.36 7.57 -8.77
C ILE A 1 -1.51 6.64 -8.49
N LEU A 2 -1.22 5.40 -8.08
CA LEU A 2 -2.20 4.48 -7.49
C LEU A 2 -2.07 4.53 -5.97
N ASP A 3 -3.14 4.96 -5.27
CA ASP A 3 -3.23 4.94 -3.80
C ASP A 3 -3.94 3.64 -3.37
N VAL A 4 -3.16 2.66 -2.92
CA VAL A 4 -3.64 1.32 -2.54
C VAL A 4 -4.12 1.31 -1.11
N GLY A 5 -5.40 0.99 -0.90
CA GLY A 5 -6.05 1.06 0.40
C GLY A 5 -6.23 2.51 0.86
N SER A 6 -6.78 3.34 -0.02
CA SER A 6 -6.87 4.80 0.16
C SER A 6 -7.70 5.25 1.37
N GLY A 7 -8.45 4.34 1.98
CA GLY A 7 -9.23 4.61 3.19
C GLY A 7 -10.26 5.73 2.98
N SER A 8 -10.16 6.79 3.75
CA SER A 8 -11.02 7.99 3.61
C SER A 8 -10.52 8.99 2.55
N GLY A 9 -9.44 8.67 1.83
CA GLY A 9 -8.90 9.49 0.75
C GLY A 9 -7.95 10.60 1.19
N ARG A 10 -7.39 10.53 2.39
CA ARG A 10 -6.46 11.55 2.91
C ARG A 10 -5.28 11.76 1.97
N ASP A 11 -4.59 10.66 1.60
CA ASP A 11 -3.38 10.71 0.81
C ASP A 11 -3.71 10.94 -0.68
N ALA A 12 -4.78 10.32 -1.21
CA ALA A 12 -5.29 10.61 -2.55
C ALA A 12 -5.59 12.09 -2.75
N CYS A 13 -6.30 12.73 -1.81
CA CYS A 13 -6.57 14.17 -1.85
C CYS A 13 -5.30 15.02 -1.75
N TYR A 14 -4.32 14.58 -0.95
CA TYR A 14 -3.05 15.29 -0.84
C TYR A 14 -2.30 15.27 -2.18
N PHE A 15 -2.12 14.10 -2.79
CA PHE A 15 -1.46 13.97 -4.09
C PHE A 15 -2.20 14.73 -5.19
N GLN A 16 -3.52 14.69 -5.22
CA GLN A 16 -4.31 15.44 -6.18
C GLN A 16 -4.08 16.96 -6.04
N LYS A 17 -3.99 17.48 -4.81
CA LYS A 17 -3.66 18.90 -4.55
C LYS A 17 -2.24 19.27 -4.99
N GLN A 18 -1.32 18.31 -5.05
CA GLN A 18 0.03 18.50 -5.58
C GLN A 18 0.08 18.43 -7.11
N GLY A 19 -1.06 18.22 -7.78
CA GLY A 19 -1.17 18.19 -9.24
C GLY A 19 -1.01 16.81 -9.87
N TYR A 20 -0.95 15.74 -9.09
CA TYR A 20 -0.90 14.37 -9.62
C TYR A 20 -2.28 13.88 -10.03
N GLN A 21 -2.32 13.08 -11.10
CA GLN A 21 -3.46 12.22 -11.39
C GLN A 21 -3.41 11.03 -10.43
N VAL A 22 -4.53 10.77 -9.75
CA VAL A 22 -4.57 9.74 -8.70
C VAL A 22 -5.78 8.85 -8.90
N THR A 23 -5.54 7.54 -8.85
CA THR A 23 -6.58 6.51 -8.71
C THR A 23 -6.57 6.01 -7.27
N ALA A 24 -7.69 6.15 -6.58
CA ALA A 24 -7.89 5.65 -5.22
C ALA A 24 -8.48 4.24 -5.26
N LEU A 25 -7.73 3.25 -4.81
CA LEU A 25 -8.16 1.85 -4.73
C LEU A 25 -8.51 1.51 -3.28
N GLU A 26 -9.77 1.16 -3.02
CA GLU A 26 -10.27 0.90 -1.67
C GLU A 26 -11.30 -0.25 -1.68
N PRO A 27 -11.12 -1.33 -0.89
CA PRO A 27 -12.07 -2.45 -0.88
C PRO A 27 -13.38 -2.15 -0.13
N SER A 28 -13.39 -1.24 0.85
CA SER A 28 -14.56 -0.93 1.65
C SER A 28 -15.55 -0.04 0.91
N LYS A 29 -16.73 -0.58 0.58
CA LYS A 29 -17.82 0.19 -0.04
C LYS A 29 -18.22 1.44 0.76
N ASN A 30 -18.10 1.38 2.08
CA ASN A 30 -18.41 2.52 2.93
C ASN A 30 -17.36 3.62 2.79
N LEU A 31 -16.07 3.26 2.82
CA LEU A 31 -14.97 4.21 2.60
C LEU A 31 -15.00 4.77 1.17
N CYS A 32 -15.32 3.95 0.17
CA CYS A 32 -15.53 4.43 -1.21
C CYS A 32 -16.65 5.50 -1.31
N ARG A 33 -17.67 5.43 -0.47
CA ARG A 33 -18.71 6.49 -0.42
C ARG A 33 -18.19 7.75 0.26
N GLU A 34 -17.39 7.62 1.31
CA GLU A 34 -16.80 8.76 2.01
C GLU A 34 -15.79 9.51 1.13
N ILE A 35 -14.92 8.76 0.47
CA ILE A 35 -13.89 9.35 -0.41
C ILE A 35 -14.53 10.16 -1.57
N ARG A 36 -15.68 9.71 -2.12
CA ARG A 36 -16.41 10.43 -3.17
C ARG A 36 -16.89 11.83 -2.76
N LYS A 37 -16.96 12.12 -1.48
CA LYS A 37 -17.38 13.44 -0.99
C LYS A 37 -16.26 14.46 -1.05
N VAL A 38 -15.00 14.01 -1.08
CA VAL A 38 -13.82 14.89 -0.89
C VAL A 38 -12.78 14.76 -2.01
N PHE A 39 -12.84 13.69 -2.79
CA PHE A 39 -11.88 13.39 -3.85
C PHE A 39 -12.59 13.34 -5.21
N SER A 40 -12.03 14.03 -6.20
CA SER A 40 -12.60 14.16 -7.54
C SER A 40 -11.93 13.27 -8.60
N GLY A 41 -10.89 12.53 -8.22
CA GLY A 41 -10.19 11.58 -9.10
C GLY A 41 -10.94 10.25 -9.24
N GLU A 42 -10.31 9.31 -9.88
CA GLU A 42 -10.85 7.96 -10.06
C GLU A 42 -10.90 7.21 -8.72
N ILE A 43 -12.02 6.54 -8.46
CA ILE A 43 -12.21 5.69 -7.28
C ILE A 43 -12.61 4.30 -7.73
N VAL A 44 -11.75 3.33 -7.45
CA VAL A 44 -11.98 1.90 -7.73
C VAL A 44 -12.31 1.20 -6.43
N CYS A 45 -13.55 0.69 -6.33
CA CYS A 45 -14.00 -0.04 -5.15
C CYS A 45 -13.73 -1.54 -5.33
N SER A 46 -12.51 -1.95 -5.03
CA SER A 46 -12.03 -3.33 -5.24
C SER A 46 -10.89 -3.65 -4.27
N GLU A 47 -10.74 -4.92 -3.95
CA GLU A 47 -9.52 -5.46 -3.36
C GLU A 47 -8.38 -5.39 -4.39
N VAL A 48 -7.15 -5.18 -3.93
CA VAL A 48 -5.97 -5.09 -4.81
C VAL A 48 -5.72 -6.39 -5.59
N GLN A 49 -6.04 -7.54 -5.00
CA GLN A 49 -5.92 -8.85 -5.64
C GLN A 49 -6.83 -8.98 -6.89
N ASN A 50 -7.96 -8.28 -6.87
CA ASN A 50 -8.97 -8.31 -7.93
C ASN A 50 -8.88 -7.13 -8.91
N TYR A 51 -8.10 -6.12 -8.56
CA TYR A 51 -7.89 -4.95 -9.42
C TYR A 51 -7.05 -5.31 -10.64
N ARG A 52 -7.44 -4.81 -11.79
CA ARG A 52 -6.71 -4.93 -13.05
C ARG A 52 -6.64 -3.54 -13.67
N PRO A 53 -5.50 -2.86 -13.59
CA PRO A 53 -5.35 -1.54 -14.16
C PRO A 53 -5.42 -1.59 -15.69
N THR A 54 -5.96 -0.54 -16.27
CA THR A 54 -5.95 -0.34 -17.74
C THR A 54 -4.69 0.40 -18.20
N GLU A 55 -4.04 1.10 -17.28
CA GLU A 55 -2.81 1.86 -17.50
C GLU A 55 -1.86 1.62 -16.33
N ARG A 56 -0.56 1.74 -16.59
CA ARG A 56 0.46 1.68 -15.54
C ARG A 56 0.61 3.04 -14.86
N TYR A 57 1.16 3.04 -13.66
CA TYR A 57 1.32 4.21 -12.82
C TYR A 57 2.79 4.57 -12.65
N ASP A 58 3.13 5.87 -12.62
CA ASP A 58 4.48 6.35 -12.27
C ASP A 58 4.80 6.14 -10.78
N GLY A 59 3.77 6.00 -9.96
CA GLY A 59 3.93 5.77 -8.53
C GLY A 59 2.80 4.95 -7.92
N ILE A 60 3.18 4.08 -6.97
CA ILE A 60 2.24 3.31 -6.15
C ILE A 60 2.47 3.71 -4.69
N TRP A 61 1.41 4.11 -4.02
CA TRP A 61 1.40 4.47 -2.62
C TRP A 61 0.58 3.45 -1.83
N ALA A 62 1.24 2.66 -0.97
CA ALA A 62 0.62 1.62 -0.15
C ALA A 62 0.91 1.88 1.35
N CYS A 63 0.37 2.99 1.85
CA CYS A 63 0.60 3.44 3.22
C CYS A 63 -0.30 2.68 4.20
N ALA A 64 0.29 1.80 5.01
CA ALA A 64 -0.41 1.02 6.03
C ALA A 64 -1.61 0.19 5.49
N SER A 65 -1.57 -0.22 4.23
CA SER A 65 -2.68 -0.89 3.56
C SER A 65 -2.41 -2.39 3.32
N LEU A 66 -1.24 -2.76 2.82
CA LEU A 66 -0.90 -4.16 2.54
C LEU A 66 -0.77 -5.02 3.82
N ILE A 67 -0.70 -4.40 4.99
CA ILE A 67 -0.66 -5.08 6.29
C ILE A 67 -1.93 -5.89 6.60
N HIS A 68 -3.00 -5.71 5.85
CA HIS A 68 -4.26 -6.47 6.02
C HIS A 68 -4.35 -7.68 5.09
N LEU A 69 -3.32 -7.90 4.27
CA LEU A 69 -3.18 -9.06 3.40
C LEU A 69 -2.33 -10.13 4.05
N LYS A 70 -2.53 -11.38 3.64
CA LYS A 70 -1.61 -12.45 3.97
C LYS A 70 -0.29 -12.28 3.23
N GLU A 71 0.80 -12.87 3.76
CA GLU A 71 2.13 -12.78 3.14
C GLU A 71 2.11 -13.20 1.67
N GLU A 72 1.45 -14.32 1.35
CA GLU A 72 1.34 -14.84 0.00
C GLU A 72 0.64 -13.85 -0.96
N GLU A 73 -0.35 -13.11 -0.48
CA GLU A 73 -1.07 -12.11 -1.27
C GLU A 73 -0.20 -10.86 -1.53
N VAL A 74 0.58 -10.45 -0.52
CA VAL A 74 1.56 -9.37 -0.68
C VAL A 74 2.63 -9.79 -1.70
N LEU A 75 3.21 -10.97 -1.57
CA LEU A 75 4.22 -11.47 -2.52
C LEU A 75 3.64 -11.58 -3.94
N HIS A 76 2.41 -12.05 -4.09
CA HIS A 76 1.76 -12.14 -5.39
C HIS A 76 1.48 -10.76 -6.03
N PHE A 77 1.16 -9.75 -5.22
CA PHE A 77 1.03 -8.36 -5.70
C PHE A 77 2.37 -7.88 -6.27
N PHE A 78 3.47 -8.08 -5.56
CA PHE A 78 4.80 -7.69 -6.01
C PHE A 78 5.33 -8.51 -7.18
N GLU A 79 5.00 -9.79 -7.26
CA GLU A 79 5.31 -10.64 -8.43
C GLU A 79 4.71 -10.05 -9.72
N LYS A 80 3.55 -9.41 -9.62
CA LYS A 80 2.82 -8.83 -10.76
C LYS A 80 2.94 -7.32 -10.86
N ILE A 81 3.86 -6.72 -10.14
CA ILE A 81 3.93 -5.26 -10.04
C ILE A 81 4.11 -4.56 -11.39
N ASP A 82 4.76 -5.23 -12.35
CA ASP A 82 4.98 -4.73 -13.71
C ASP A 82 3.68 -4.47 -14.50
N LEU A 83 2.56 -5.05 -14.04
CA LEU A 83 1.23 -4.74 -14.59
C LEU A 83 0.68 -3.39 -14.08
N TYR A 84 1.24 -2.88 -13.00
CA TYR A 84 0.77 -1.68 -12.31
C TYR A 84 1.74 -0.51 -12.44
N LEU A 85 3.04 -0.79 -12.48
CA LEU A 85 4.09 0.21 -12.37
C LEU A 85 4.81 0.42 -13.70
N GLU A 86 5.08 1.68 -14.05
CA GLU A 86 5.96 2.03 -15.17
C GLU A 86 7.40 1.62 -14.87
N ASP A 87 8.21 1.42 -15.91
CA ASP A 87 9.59 0.91 -15.78
C ASP A 87 10.50 1.81 -14.92
N SER A 88 10.20 3.10 -14.82
CA SER A 88 10.90 4.07 -13.96
C SER A 88 10.08 4.45 -12.72
N GLY A 89 8.99 3.77 -12.46
CA GLY A 89 8.06 4.08 -11.40
C GLY A 89 8.63 3.80 -10.01
N ILE A 90 7.96 4.33 -9.01
CA ILE A 90 8.35 4.22 -7.59
C ILE A 90 7.20 3.61 -6.79
N ILE A 91 7.53 2.69 -5.88
CA ILE A 91 6.58 2.15 -4.94
C ILE A 91 6.98 2.56 -3.53
N TYR A 92 6.07 3.18 -2.81
CA TYR A 92 6.18 3.35 -1.36
C TYR A 92 5.25 2.36 -0.65
N VAL A 93 5.80 1.69 0.35
CA VAL A 93 5.03 0.80 1.25
C VAL A 93 5.37 1.12 2.68
N SER A 94 4.36 1.11 3.55
CA SER A 94 4.62 1.08 4.99
C SER A 94 3.78 0.02 5.69
N GLY A 95 4.38 -0.56 6.72
CA GLY A 95 3.74 -1.58 7.54
C GLY A 95 4.22 -1.59 8.98
N LYS A 96 3.47 -2.24 9.85
CA LYS A 96 3.82 -2.36 11.27
C LYS A 96 4.91 -3.40 11.47
N ASN A 97 5.94 -3.04 12.22
CA ASN A 97 7.02 -3.91 12.66
C ASN A 97 7.04 -3.99 14.18
N GLY A 98 7.19 -5.18 14.73
CA GLY A 98 7.12 -5.44 16.17
C GLY A 98 5.72 -5.87 16.65
N ILE A 99 4.88 -6.38 15.74
CA ILE A 99 3.59 -6.97 16.08
C ILE A 99 3.61 -8.48 15.76
N SER A 100 2.64 -9.22 16.29
CA SER A 100 2.42 -10.60 15.85
C SER A 100 1.55 -10.62 14.59
N THR A 101 1.94 -11.40 13.59
CA THR A 101 1.09 -11.70 12.43
C THR A 101 -0.09 -12.55 12.86
N GLY A 102 -1.31 -12.17 12.47
CA GLY A 102 -2.53 -12.93 12.75
C GLY A 102 -3.78 -12.07 12.82
N GLU A 103 -4.88 -12.71 13.17
CA GLU A 103 -6.14 -12.04 13.43
C GLU A 103 -6.14 -11.40 14.82
N VAL A 104 -6.71 -10.20 14.93
CA VAL A 104 -6.96 -9.52 16.20
C VAL A 104 -8.42 -9.68 16.63
N GLU A 105 -8.75 -9.31 17.87
CA GLU A 105 -10.07 -9.52 18.48
C GLU A 105 -11.27 -9.00 17.66
N ASP A 106 -11.06 -7.96 16.86
CA ASP A 106 -12.10 -7.39 15.98
C ASP A 106 -12.21 -8.06 14.60
N GLY A 107 -11.53 -9.20 14.41
CA GLY A 107 -11.55 -10.00 13.18
C GLY A 107 -10.68 -9.45 12.04
N ARG A 108 -9.91 -8.38 12.26
CA ARG A 108 -8.96 -7.89 11.27
C ARG A 108 -7.68 -8.71 11.30
N PHE A 109 -7.18 -9.08 10.13
CA PHE A 109 -5.86 -9.66 9.99
C PHE A 109 -4.78 -8.56 9.92
N PHE A 110 -3.64 -8.80 10.56
CA PHE A 110 -2.44 -7.97 10.44
C PHE A 110 -1.24 -8.84 10.09
N LEU A 111 -0.54 -8.44 9.05
CA LEU A 111 0.77 -8.96 8.68
C LEU A 111 1.84 -8.08 9.32
N GLU A 112 2.78 -8.68 10.04
CA GLU A 112 3.97 -7.97 10.46
C GLU A 112 4.84 -7.63 9.23
N PHE A 113 5.20 -6.36 9.08
CA PHE A 113 6.04 -5.92 7.97
C PHE A 113 7.49 -5.90 8.42
N THR A 114 8.28 -6.87 7.93
CA THR A 114 9.66 -7.11 8.37
C THR A 114 10.66 -6.91 7.24
N GLU A 115 11.94 -6.76 7.58
CA GLU A 115 13.03 -6.76 6.58
C GLU A 115 13.07 -8.08 5.80
N GLN A 116 12.78 -9.21 6.46
CA GLN A 116 12.69 -10.52 5.79
C GLN A 116 11.56 -10.55 4.73
N LEU A 117 10.44 -9.89 4.99
CA LEU A 117 9.39 -9.74 3.98
C LEU A 117 9.87 -8.89 2.80
N VAL A 118 10.63 -7.83 3.05
CA VAL A 118 11.25 -7.00 2.00
C VAL A 118 12.20 -7.83 1.15
N GLU A 119 13.04 -8.68 1.74
CA GLU A 119 13.93 -9.61 1.02
C GLU A 119 13.14 -10.60 0.14
N LYS A 120 12.03 -11.14 0.65
CA LYS A 120 11.14 -12.01 -0.12
C LYS A 120 10.54 -11.27 -1.31
N ILE A 121 10.09 -10.03 -1.13
CA ILE A 121 9.57 -9.18 -2.21
C ILE A 121 10.62 -9.02 -3.32
N LEU A 122 11.87 -8.70 -2.98
CA LEU A 122 12.98 -8.58 -3.95
C LEU A 122 13.34 -9.93 -4.61
N THR A 123 12.99 -11.04 -3.96
CA THR A 123 13.22 -12.38 -4.53
C THR A 123 12.16 -12.75 -5.57
N VAL A 124 10.89 -12.39 -5.33
CA VAL A 124 9.79 -12.70 -6.26
C VAL A 124 9.77 -11.78 -7.47
N ASN A 125 10.26 -10.54 -7.32
CA ASN A 125 10.45 -9.64 -8.45
C ASN A 125 11.88 -9.07 -8.46
N LYS A 126 12.74 -9.63 -9.32
CA LYS A 126 14.15 -9.27 -9.43
C LYS A 126 14.41 -7.95 -10.18
N GLN A 127 13.39 -7.35 -10.79
CA GLN A 127 13.51 -6.06 -11.45
C GLN A 127 13.43 -4.92 -10.44
N LEU A 128 12.72 -5.15 -9.31
CA LEU A 128 12.64 -4.19 -8.22
C LEU A 128 14.00 -4.06 -7.51
N LYS A 129 14.32 -2.83 -7.16
CA LYS A 129 15.47 -2.47 -6.34
C LYS A 129 15.01 -1.77 -5.08
N LEU A 130 15.64 -2.10 -3.96
CA LEU A 130 15.45 -1.37 -2.71
C LEU A 130 16.19 -0.03 -2.81
N GLU A 131 15.45 1.08 -2.82
CA GLU A 131 16.01 2.43 -2.82
C GLU A 131 16.23 2.95 -1.41
N GLN A 132 15.21 2.76 -0.55
CA GLN A 132 15.25 3.22 0.84
C GLN A 132 14.49 2.29 1.78
N LEU A 133 14.98 2.15 3.00
CA LEU A 133 14.31 1.48 4.10
C LEU A 133 14.60 2.27 5.39
N TRP A 134 13.55 2.61 6.14
CA TRP A 134 13.70 3.31 7.41
C TRP A 134 12.53 3.04 8.35
N TYR A 135 12.73 3.33 9.63
CA TYR A 135 11.70 3.19 10.66
C TYR A 135 11.19 4.54 11.11
N THR A 136 9.90 4.62 11.40
CA THR A 136 9.28 5.78 12.07
C THR A 136 8.46 5.33 13.27
N GLU A 137 8.39 6.19 14.28
CA GLU A 137 7.51 5.98 15.42
C GLU A 137 6.05 6.26 15.05
N ASP A 138 5.13 5.67 15.80
CA ASP A 138 3.71 5.96 15.60
C ASP A 138 3.38 7.38 16.10
N VAL A 139 2.78 8.19 15.23
CA VAL A 139 2.42 9.59 15.55
C VAL A 139 1.47 9.72 16.73
N ASN A 140 0.70 8.69 17.04
CA ASN A 140 -0.18 8.63 18.20
C ASN A 140 0.52 8.06 19.44
N SER A 141 1.83 7.84 19.37
CA SER A 141 2.65 7.29 20.47
C SER A 141 2.14 5.93 21.01
N ARG A 142 1.46 5.15 20.16
CA ARG A 142 1.07 3.78 20.53
C ARG A 142 2.32 2.94 20.69
N LYS A 143 2.43 2.25 21.81
CA LYS A 143 3.61 1.44 22.14
C LYS A 143 3.51 0.06 21.50
N GLY A 144 4.69 -0.58 21.35
CA GLY A 144 4.78 -1.98 20.95
C GLY A 144 5.05 -2.24 19.48
N PHE A 145 5.09 -1.21 18.63
CA PHE A 145 5.49 -1.35 17.22
C PHE A 145 6.10 -0.06 16.67
N ARG A 146 6.80 -0.18 15.55
CA ARG A 146 7.25 0.93 14.70
C ARG A 146 6.68 0.75 13.30
N TRP A 147 6.72 1.78 12.50
CA TRP A 147 6.41 1.68 11.08
C TRP A 147 7.70 1.43 10.30
N LEU A 148 7.77 0.31 9.61
CA LEU A 148 8.79 0.08 8.58
C LEU A 148 8.29 0.72 7.28
N ASN A 149 9.11 1.59 6.73
CA ASN A 149 8.84 2.31 5.49
C ASN A 149 9.84 1.86 4.44
N VAL A 150 9.39 1.62 3.23
CA VAL A 150 10.22 1.11 2.14
C VAL A 150 9.88 1.82 0.84
N ILE A 151 10.92 2.18 0.09
CA ILE A 151 10.80 2.62 -1.30
C ILE A 151 11.50 1.60 -2.19
N PHE A 152 10.76 1.11 -3.17
CA PHE A 152 11.28 0.31 -4.27
C PHE A 152 11.24 1.10 -5.58
N ARG A 153 12.14 0.76 -6.49
CA ARG A 153 12.17 1.19 -7.88
C ARG A 153 12.52 0.05 -8.80
#